data_6b995f3a402abe84a4d32eb353fe83e6
#
_entry.id   6b995f3a402abe84a4d32eb353fe83e6
#
_cell.length_a   1.000
_cell.length_b   1.000
_cell.length_c   1.000
_cell.angle_alpha   90.00
_cell.angle_beta   90.00
_cell.angle_gamma   90.00
#
_symmetry.space_group_name_H-M   'P 1'
#
loop_
_entity.id
_entity.type
_entity.pdbx_description
1 polymer ?
#
loop_
_entity_poly.entity_id
_entity_poly.type
_entity_poly.pdbx_seq_one_letter_code
_entity_poly.pdbx_strand_id
1 'polypeptide(L)'
;MILKQVYIFFFLTLFFVNCSYHETDDTPNTLYANKEKWFNASVVDYTYVFQISCYFVEGSTRPKSVLVRNGLIVNVNNENFNEEIHSDVLTIDDLFYEIENATNQGAAKLDVNYDTKYGFPYYLFIDRDIRIADDEISYSVSDFKPL
;
A
#
# COMPACT_ATOMS: atom_id res chain seq x y z
N MET A 1 67.34 0.83 37.71
CA MET A 1 67.02 0.40 36.32
C MET A 1 65.54 0.11 36.29
N ILE A 2 64.76 1.08 35.83
CA ILE A 2 63.30 1.10 35.94
C ILE A 2 62.71 0.61 34.61
N LEU A 3 62.04 -0.54 34.64
CA LEU A 3 61.34 -1.10 33.47
C LEU A 3 60.05 -0.33 33.26
N LYS A 4 59.94 0.41 32.13
CA LYS A 4 58.69 1.03 31.72
C LYS A 4 57.81 0.00 31.00
N GLN A 5 56.71 -0.39 31.63
CA GLN A 5 55.65 -1.15 30.98
C GLN A 5 54.81 -0.24 30.10
N VAL A 6 54.84 -0.51 28.80
CA VAL A 6 53.98 0.17 27.82
C VAL A 6 52.69 -0.61 27.69
N TYR A 7 51.57 -0.07 28.18
CA TYR A 7 50.23 -0.59 27.94
C TYR A 7 49.75 -0.12 26.57
N ILE A 8 49.64 -1.06 25.63
CA ILE A 8 49.02 -0.81 24.31
C ILE A 8 47.51 -1.04 24.58
N PHE A 9 46.74 0.07 24.59
CA PHE A 9 45.28 0.04 24.56
C PHE A 9 44.84 -0.24 23.13
N PHE A 10 44.40 -1.49 22.89
CA PHE A 10 43.77 -1.86 21.64
C PHE A 10 42.32 -1.40 21.68
N PHE A 11 42.03 -0.25 21.04
CA PHE A 11 40.69 0.30 20.93
C PHE A 11 39.94 -0.46 19.81
N LEU A 12 39.20 -1.48 20.19
CA LEU A 12 38.34 -2.24 19.28
C LEU A 12 37.09 -1.38 18.98
N THR A 13 37.10 -0.62 17.90
CA THR A 13 35.93 0.09 17.39
C THR A 13 34.98 -0.92 16.76
N LEU A 14 33.92 -1.28 17.50
CA LEU A 14 32.75 -1.99 16.95
C LEU A 14 32.00 -1.03 16.04
N PHE A 15 32.17 -1.22 14.73
CA PHE A 15 31.26 -0.65 13.74
C PHE A 15 29.93 -1.39 13.82
N PHE A 16 28.93 -0.81 14.49
CA PHE A 16 27.55 -1.21 14.34
C PHE A 16 27.10 -0.79 12.95
N VAL A 17 27.09 -1.73 12.01
CA VAL A 17 26.37 -1.58 10.76
C VAL A 17 24.90 -1.64 11.13
N ASN A 18 24.26 -0.48 11.30
CA ASN A 18 22.83 -0.35 11.35
C ASN A 18 22.31 -0.67 9.94
N CYS A 19 21.99 -1.93 9.70
CA CYS A 19 21.16 -2.32 8.59
C CYS A 19 19.76 -1.79 8.95
N SER A 20 19.40 -0.63 8.40
CA SER A 20 18.01 -0.16 8.42
C SER A 20 17.20 -1.16 7.61
N TYR A 21 16.64 -2.15 8.27
CA TYR A 21 15.51 -2.90 7.78
C TYR A 21 14.38 -1.88 7.68
N HIS A 22 14.03 -1.50 6.48
CA HIS A 22 12.82 -0.74 6.24
C HIS A 22 11.67 -1.76 6.31
N GLU A 23 11.32 -2.14 7.54
CA GLU A 23 10.02 -2.72 7.80
C GLU A 23 9.03 -1.60 7.46
N THR A 24 8.29 -1.77 6.38
CA THR A 24 7.03 -1.06 6.16
C THR A 24 6.05 -1.66 7.17
N ASP A 25 6.20 -1.22 8.43
CA ASP A 25 5.32 -1.57 9.51
C ASP A 25 4.05 -0.72 9.32
N ASP A 26 3.06 -1.27 8.59
CA ASP A 26 1.73 -0.69 8.51
C ASP A 26 1.04 -0.87 9.87
N THR A 27 1.56 -0.08 10.83
CA THR A 27 0.90 0.02 12.11
C THR A 27 -0.48 0.62 11.93
N PRO A 28 -1.46 0.24 12.77
CA PRO A 28 -2.78 0.87 12.78
C PRO A 28 -2.71 2.40 12.78
N ASN A 29 -1.68 2.99 13.38
CA ASN A 29 -1.45 4.43 13.41
C ASN A 29 -1.18 5.02 12.01
N THR A 30 -0.43 4.32 11.14
CA THR A 30 -0.14 4.78 9.77
C THR A 30 -1.41 4.76 8.92
N LEU A 31 -2.20 3.71 9.01
CA LEU A 31 -3.48 3.60 8.33
C LEU A 31 -4.43 4.73 8.73
N TYR A 32 -4.66 4.94 10.04
CA TYR A 32 -5.57 5.98 10.53
C TYR A 32 -5.13 7.38 10.13
N ALA A 33 -3.84 7.70 10.24
CA ALA A 33 -3.32 9.01 9.87
C ALA A 33 -3.52 9.30 8.37
N ASN A 34 -3.32 8.31 7.50
CA ASN A 34 -3.51 8.48 6.06
C ASN A 34 -4.99 8.51 5.66
N LYS A 35 -5.84 7.70 6.30
CA LYS A 35 -7.29 7.74 6.12
C LYS A 35 -7.89 9.09 6.56
N GLU A 36 -7.42 9.65 7.67
CA GLU A 36 -7.82 10.98 8.12
C GLU A 36 -7.37 12.06 7.12
N LYS A 37 -6.15 11.95 6.59
CA LYS A 37 -5.65 12.87 5.55
C LYS A 37 -6.51 12.83 4.29
N TRP A 38 -6.88 11.63 3.82
CA TRP A 38 -7.80 11.44 2.69
C TRP A 38 -9.16 12.06 2.95
N PHE A 39 -9.77 11.76 4.09
CA PHE A 39 -11.06 12.30 4.48
C PHE A 39 -11.04 13.84 4.54
N ASN A 40 -9.99 14.42 5.14
CA ASN A 40 -9.85 15.88 5.26
C ASN A 40 -9.58 16.57 3.91
N ALA A 41 -9.04 15.86 2.93
CA ALA A 41 -8.89 16.38 1.57
C ALA A 41 -10.23 16.60 0.86
N SER A 42 -11.31 15.98 1.33
CA SER A 42 -12.69 16.11 0.82
C SER A 42 -12.80 15.89 -0.70
N VAL A 43 -11.98 15.02 -1.26
CA VAL A 43 -11.96 14.69 -2.68
C VAL A 43 -13.01 13.61 -2.95
N VAL A 44 -14.13 13.99 -3.55
CA VAL A 44 -15.23 13.07 -3.89
C VAL A 44 -15.34 12.82 -5.40
N ASP A 45 -14.74 13.70 -6.21
CA ASP A 45 -14.68 13.62 -7.66
C ASP A 45 -13.24 13.49 -8.11
N TYR A 46 -12.87 12.41 -8.79
CA TYR A 46 -11.50 12.18 -9.23
C TYR A 46 -11.40 11.16 -10.36
N THR A 47 -10.27 11.14 -11.03
CA THR A 47 -9.87 10.08 -11.97
C THR A 47 -8.58 9.44 -11.49
N TYR A 48 -8.37 8.19 -11.87
CA TYR A 48 -7.13 7.45 -11.63
C TYR A 48 -7.01 6.27 -12.60
N VAL A 49 -5.84 5.68 -12.64
CA VAL A 49 -5.59 4.40 -13.29
C VAL A 49 -5.48 3.33 -12.20
N PHE A 50 -6.32 2.33 -12.26
CA PHE A 50 -6.39 1.21 -11.33
C PHE A 50 -5.84 -0.06 -11.96
N GLN A 51 -5.08 -0.84 -11.22
CA GLN A 51 -4.59 -2.13 -11.67
C GLN A 51 -4.57 -3.12 -10.52
N ILE A 52 -5.06 -4.34 -10.80
CA ILE A 52 -4.93 -5.51 -9.94
C ILE A 52 -3.80 -6.39 -10.48
N SER A 53 -3.02 -7.00 -9.60
CA SER A 53 -2.13 -8.09 -9.92
C SER A 53 -2.42 -9.25 -8.97
N CYS A 54 -2.86 -10.37 -9.53
CA CYS A 54 -3.09 -11.63 -8.85
C CYS A 54 -2.80 -12.78 -9.81
N TYR A 55 -2.53 -13.96 -9.27
CA TYR A 55 -2.05 -15.08 -10.07
C TYR A 55 -3.11 -15.67 -11.03
N PHE A 56 -4.41 -15.57 -10.70
CA PHE A 56 -5.46 -16.36 -11.34
C PHE A 56 -6.32 -15.68 -12.40
N VAL A 57 -6.22 -14.38 -12.64
CA VAL A 57 -7.19 -13.72 -13.54
C VAL A 57 -6.49 -13.05 -14.72
N GLU A 58 -6.31 -13.84 -15.78
CA GLU A 58 -5.86 -13.33 -17.08
C GLU A 58 -6.89 -12.32 -17.62
N GLY A 59 -6.48 -11.05 -17.75
CA GLY A 59 -7.34 -9.96 -18.23
C GLY A 59 -7.74 -8.93 -17.18
N SER A 60 -7.90 -9.27 -15.89
CA SER A 60 -8.14 -8.29 -14.81
C SER A 60 -6.88 -7.49 -14.46
N THR A 61 -5.70 -8.00 -14.83
CA THR A 61 -4.40 -7.37 -14.58
C THR A 61 -4.08 -6.18 -15.47
N ARG A 62 -4.93 -5.84 -16.44
CA ARG A 62 -4.70 -4.66 -17.29
C ARG A 62 -5.08 -3.39 -16.54
N PRO A 63 -4.27 -2.32 -16.66
CA PRO A 63 -4.64 -1.01 -16.11
C PRO A 63 -5.98 -0.53 -16.66
N LYS A 64 -6.85 -0.02 -15.77
CA LYS A 64 -8.18 0.51 -16.10
C LYS A 64 -8.25 1.99 -15.74
N SER A 65 -8.64 2.85 -16.67
CA SER A 65 -8.96 4.25 -16.37
C SER A 65 -10.30 4.33 -15.67
N VAL A 66 -10.35 4.97 -14.51
CA VAL A 66 -11.54 5.05 -13.65
C VAL A 66 -11.94 6.50 -13.43
N LEU A 67 -13.22 6.80 -13.54
CA LEU A 67 -13.83 8.06 -13.17
C LEU A 67 -14.77 7.85 -11.98
N VAL A 68 -14.52 8.58 -10.90
CA VAL A 68 -15.35 8.63 -9.69
C VAL A 68 -16.07 9.96 -9.61
N ARG A 69 -17.37 9.95 -9.26
CA ARG A 69 -18.19 11.11 -8.98
C ARG A 69 -18.99 10.87 -7.69
N ASN A 70 -18.96 11.85 -6.80
CA ASN A 70 -19.61 11.75 -5.49
C ASN A 70 -19.22 10.43 -4.74
N GLY A 71 -17.95 10.02 -4.85
CA GLY A 71 -17.46 8.79 -4.23
C GLY A 71 -17.86 7.48 -4.90
N LEU A 72 -18.60 7.53 -6.04
CA LEU A 72 -19.04 6.34 -6.77
C LEU A 72 -18.33 6.24 -8.12
N ILE A 73 -17.96 5.02 -8.53
CA ILE A 73 -17.42 4.77 -9.88
C ILE A 73 -18.55 4.98 -10.88
N VAL A 74 -18.33 5.84 -11.87
CA VAL A 74 -19.30 6.11 -12.95
C VAL A 74 -18.82 5.62 -14.31
N ASN A 75 -17.50 5.60 -14.56
CA ASN A 75 -16.94 5.04 -15.79
C ASN A 75 -15.68 4.22 -15.51
N VAL A 76 -15.49 3.18 -16.32
CA VAL A 76 -14.27 2.39 -16.43
C VAL A 76 -13.90 2.28 -17.90
N ASN A 77 -12.65 2.67 -18.28
CA ASN A 77 -12.16 2.68 -19.66
C ASN A 77 -13.08 3.44 -20.66
N ASN A 78 -13.69 4.56 -20.18
CA ASN A 78 -14.67 5.37 -20.91
C ASN A 78 -16.04 4.69 -21.18
N GLU A 79 -16.29 3.54 -20.56
CA GLU A 79 -17.59 2.88 -20.56
C GLU A 79 -18.32 3.15 -19.23
N ASN A 80 -19.65 3.20 -19.27
CA ASN A 80 -20.42 3.33 -18.03
C ASN A 80 -20.13 2.14 -17.11
N PHE A 81 -20.01 2.43 -15.80
CA PHE A 81 -19.81 1.40 -14.80
C PHE A 81 -20.94 0.35 -14.88
N ASN A 82 -20.52 -0.91 -14.86
CA ASN A 82 -21.41 -2.06 -14.81
C ASN A 82 -20.83 -3.07 -13.80
N GLU A 83 -21.56 -3.34 -12.74
CA GLU A 83 -21.10 -4.22 -11.65
C GLU A 83 -20.79 -5.65 -12.11
N GLU A 84 -21.48 -6.16 -13.13
CA GLU A 84 -21.25 -7.52 -13.64
C GLU A 84 -19.85 -7.71 -14.26
N ILE A 85 -19.28 -6.63 -14.80
CA ILE A 85 -17.99 -6.67 -15.52
C ILE A 85 -16.90 -5.83 -14.90
N HIS A 86 -17.23 -4.96 -13.94
CA HIS A 86 -16.30 -4.03 -13.28
C HIS A 86 -16.26 -4.21 -11.75
N SER A 87 -16.81 -5.31 -11.22
CA SER A 87 -16.86 -5.59 -9.78
C SER A 87 -15.48 -5.70 -9.12
N ASP A 88 -14.44 -5.86 -9.94
CA ASP A 88 -13.04 -5.91 -9.50
C ASP A 88 -12.40 -4.52 -9.36
N VAL A 89 -13.05 -3.44 -9.79
CA VAL A 89 -12.55 -2.06 -9.70
C VAL A 89 -12.97 -1.45 -8.38
N LEU A 90 -11.99 -0.94 -7.63
CA LEU A 90 -12.18 -0.40 -6.28
C LEU A 90 -11.98 1.11 -6.27
N THR A 91 -12.82 1.83 -5.50
CA THR A 91 -12.56 3.23 -5.17
C THR A 91 -11.40 3.36 -4.17
N ILE A 92 -10.95 4.58 -3.92
CA ILE A 92 -9.95 4.83 -2.85
C ILE A 92 -10.51 4.42 -1.47
N ASP A 93 -11.80 4.65 -1.22
CA ASP A 93 -12.43 4.26 0.05
C ASP A 93 -12.52 2.74 0.20
N ASP A 94 -12.78 2.02 -0.90
CA ASP A 94 -12.76 0.55 -0.90
C ASP A 94 -11.35 -0.01 -0.63
N LEU A 95 -10.28 0.65 -1.13
CA LEU A 95 -8.92 0.25 -0.82
C LEU A 95 -8.60 0.41 0.67
N PHE A 96 -9.06 1.46 1.33
CA PHE A 96 -8.94 1.59 2.78
C PHE A 96 -9.71 0.48 3.51
N TYR A 97 -10.89 0.12 3.02
CA TYR A 97 -11.67 -1.00 3.58
C TYR A 97 -10.91 -2.33 3.44
N GLU A 98 -10.28 -2.60 2.29
CA GLU A 98 -9.46 -3.81 2.09
C GLU A 98 -8.28 -3.87 3.08
N ILE A 99 -7.60 -2.76 3.34
CA ILE A 99 -6.51 -2.67 4.32
C ILE A 99 -7.03 -2.97 5.74
N GLU A 100 -8.15 -2.34 6.14
CA GLU A 100 -8.78 -2.58 7.45
C GLU A 100 -9.20 -4.05 7.59
N ASN A 101 -9.79 -4.61 6.55
CA ASN A 101 -10.23 -6.00 6.54
C ASN A 101 -9.05 -6.98 6.66
N ALA A 102 -8.00 -6.78 5.86
CA ALA A 102 -6.78 -7.59 5.93
C ALA A 102 -6.11 -7.52 7.32
N THR A 103 -6.04 -6.32 7.89
CA THR A 103 -5.50 -6.10 9.24
C THR A 103 -6.33 -6.84 10.30
N ASN A 104 -7.65 -6.70 10.26
CA ASN A 104 -8.56 -7.31 11.23
C ASN A 104 -8.59 -8.85 11.14
N GLN A 105 -8.37 -9.40 9.94
CA GLN A 105 -8.30 -10.84 9.71
C GLN A 105 -6.92 -11.43 10.02
N GLY A 106 -5.92 -10.58 10.31
CA GLY A 106 -4.56 -11.02 10.61
C GLY A 106 -3.85 -11.59 9.39
N ALA A 107 -3.91 -10.89 8.26
CA ALA A 107 -3.19 -11.28 7.04
C ALA A 107 -1.73 -11.56 7.34
N ALA A 108 -1.16 -12.59 6.70
CA ALA A 108 0.21 -13.03 6.91
C ALA A 108 1.23 -11.96 6.48
N LYS A 109 0.88 -11.20 5.43
CA LYS A 109 1.66 -10.04 5.00
C LYS A 109 0.75 -8.95 4.45
N LEU A 110 1.04 -7.71 4.83
CA LEU A 110 0.34 -6.52 4.38
C LEU A 110 1.38 -5.42 4.14
N ASP A 111 1.55 -5.01 2.87
CA ASP A 111 2.42 -3.89 2.51
C ASP A 111 1.55 -2.79 1.87
N VAL A 112 1.60 -1.57 2.42
CA VAL A 112 0.84 -0.43 1.89
C VAL A 112 1.75 0.77 1.70
N ASN A 113 1.60 1.46 0.57
CA ASN A 113 2.26 2.74 0.33
C ASN A 113 1.21 3.83 0.10
N TYR A 114 1.36 4.96 0.78
CA TYR A 114 0.41 6.05 0.77
C TYR A 114 0.93 7.29 0.04
N ASP A 115 0.03 7.98 -0.67
CA ASP A 115 0.32 9.28 -1.26
C ASP A 115 0.63 10.32 -0.18
N THR A 116 1.70 11.07 -0.36
CA THR A 116 2.16 12.03 0.64
C THR A 116 1.27 13.25 0.77
N LYS A 117 0.52 13.62 -0.28
CA LYS A 117 -0.34 14.81 -0.31
C LYS A 117 -1.75 14.51 0.19
N TYR A 118 -2.37 13.46 -0.34
CA TYR A 118 -3.77 13.14 -0.09
C TYR A 118 -3.96 11.97 0.88
N GLY A 119 -2.91 11.15 1.12
CA GLY A 119 -2.97 10.02 2.04
C GLY A 119 -3.60 8.76 1.46
N PHE A 120 -4.05 8.74 0.21
CA PHE A 120 -4.65 7.54 -0.35
C PHE A 120 -3.61 6.43 -0.58
N PRO A 121 -4.00 5.13 -0.45
CA PRO A 121 -3.11 4.03 -0.76
C PRO A 121 -2.90 3.95 -2.28
N TYR A 122 -1.68 4.18 -2.76
CA TYR A 122 -1.34 4.02 -4.18
C TYR A 122 -0.78 2.63 -4.50
N TYR A 123 -0.39 1.87 -3.50
CA TYR A 123 -0.01 0.47 -3.60
C TYR A 123 -0.48 -0.28 -2.36
N LEU A 124 -1.05 -1.45 -2.57
CA LEU A 124 -1.53 -2.35 -1.53
C LEU A 124 -1.19 -3.78 -1.95
N PHE A 125 -0.47 -4.52 -1.12
CA PHE A 125 -0.22 -5.94 -1.27
C PHE A 125 -0.78 -6.68 -0.05
N ILE A 126 -1.51 -7.74 -0.29
CA ILE A 126 -2.11 -8.59 0.75
C ILE A 126 -1.76 -10.04 0.44
N ASP A 127 -1.15 -10.74 1.41
CA ASP A 127 -1.03 -12.20 1.48
C ASP A 127 -1.80 -12.63 2.74
N ARG A 128 -2.87 -13.36 2.55
CA ARG A 128 -3.76 -13.74 3.66
C ARG A 128 -3.24 -14.94 4.45
N ASP A 129 -2.62 -15.92 3.76
CA ASP A 129 -2.09 -17.11 4.41
C ASP A 129 -0.85 -17.64 3.66
N ILE A 130 0.33 -17.39 4.19
CA ILE A 130 1.63 -17.79 3.62
C ILE A 130 1.73 -19.29 3.27
N ARG A 131 0.80 -20.12 3.73
CA ARG A 131 0.74 -21.55 3.42
C ARG A 131 -0.07 -21.85 2.16
N ILE A 132 -0.82 -20.88 1.66
CA ILE A 132 -1.64 -21.02 0.46
C ILE A 132 -0.87 -20.34 -0.67
N ALA A 133 -0.45 -21.12 -1.65
CA ALA A 133 0.16 -20.55 -2.85
C ALA A 133 -0.91 -19.81 -3.67
N ASP A 134 -0.55 -18.65 -4.20
CA ASP A 134 -1.34 -17.88 -5.16
C ASP A 134 -2.61 -17.21 -4.56
N ASP A 135 -2.64 -16.94 -3.24
CA ASP A 135 -3.68 -16.14 -2.61
C ASP A 135 -3.28 -14.66 -2.45
N GLU A 136 -2.09 -14.32 -2.92
CA GLU A 136 -1.59 -12.95 -2.91
C GLU A 136 -2.31 -12.09 -3.94
N ILE A 137 -2.65 -10.89 -3.51
CA ILE A 137 -3.23 -9.87 -4.37
C ILE A 137 -2.53 -8.53 -4.16
N SER A 138 -2.30 -7.80 -5.24
CA SER A 138 -1.88 -6.41 -5.14
C SER A 138 -2.74 -5.49 -5.98
N TYR A 139 -2.90 -4.28 -5.47
CA TYR A 139 -3.61 -3.18 -6.11
C TYR A 139 -2.67 -2.01 -6.29
N SER A 140 -2.79 -1.32 -7.41
CA SER A 140 -2.07 -0.07 -7.63
C SER A 140 -2.97 1.02 -8.19
N VAL A 141 -2.70 2.24 -7.76
CA VAL A 141 -3.35 3.48 -8.19
C VAL A 141 -2.28 4.40 -8.75
N SER A 142 -2.45 4.83 -9.99
CA SER A 142 -1.58 5.81 -10.64
C SER A 142 -2.41 6.89 -11.32
N ASP A 143 -1.74 7.94 -11.81
CA ASP A 143 -2.37 9.05 -12.53
C ASP A 143 -3.57 9.69 -11.82
N PHE A 144 -3.55 9.70 -10.49
CA PHE A 144 -4.62 10.28 -9.67
C PHE A 144 -4.75 11.79 -9.93
N LYS A 145 -6.00 12.22 -10.19
CA LYS A 145 -6.34 13.65 -10.42
C LYS A 145 -7.69 13.95 -9.78
N PRO A 146 -7.75 14.84 -8.76
CA PRO A 146 -9.00 15.41 -8.29
C PRO A 146 -9.63 16.30 -9.37
N LEU A 147 -10.95 16.40 -9.40
CA LEU A 147 -11.73 17.13 -10.41
C LEU A 147 -12.47 18.32 -9.82
#